data_d553f8db10f34c7aed1d398b6f0fd178
#
_entry.id   d553f8db10f34c7aed1d398b6f0fd178
#
_cell.length_a   1.000
_cell.length_b   1.000
_cell.length_c   1.000
_cell.angle_alpha   90.00
_cell.angle_beta   90.00
_cell.angle_gamma   90.00
#
_symmetry.space_group_name_H-M   'P 1'
#
loop_
_entity.id
_entity.type
_entity.pdbx_description
1 polymer ?
#
loop_
_entity_poly.entity_id
_entity_poly.type
_entity_poly.pdbx_seq_one_letter_code
_entity_poly.pdbx_strand_id
1 'polypeptide(L)'
;MDVRVATNGRVALLAHCLLNQNTKPYMRARFPGAVWELLDILREKDFALFQLPCPEVAHAGLNRFSQVIEQYDTPMYRSHCRNLAATVCDQLAQYPSYGYRTVLIGLDGSPSCGVHLTGS
;
A
#
# COMPACT_ATOMS: atom_id res chain seq x y z
N MET A 1 -32.83 4.34 -4.11
CA MET A 1 -31.88 3.48 -4.83
C MET A 1 -31.07 2.70 -3.83
N ASP A 2 -30.97 1.40 -4.00
CA ASP A 2 -30.09 0.57 -3.17
C ASP A 2 -28.63 0.92 -3.51
N VAL A 3 -27.86 1.31 -2.48
CA VAL A 3 -26.44 1.68 -2.65
C VAL A 3 -25.65 0.54 -3.29
N ARG A 4 -25.99 -0.71 -2.98
CA ARG A 4 -25.27 -1.87 -3.51
C ARG A 4 -25.45 -2.07 -5.01
N VAL A 5 -26.47 -1.51 -5.63
CA VAL A 5 -26.64 -1.57 -7.08
C VAL A 5 -25.54 -0.79 -7.79
N ALA A 6 -24.98 0.24 -7.16
CA ALA A 6 -23.91 1.05 -7.74
C ALA A 6 -22.52 0.47 -7.47
N THR A 7 -22.38 -0.61 -6.68
CA THR A 7 -21.08 -1.22 -6.41
C THR A 7 -20.78 -2.31 -7.43
N ASN A 8 -19.51 -2.47 -7.76
CA ASN A 8 -19.07 -3.53 -8.69
C ASN A 8 -18.19 -4.59 -8.02
N GLY A 9 -17.93 -4.46 -6.72
CA GLY A 9 -17.18 -5.44 -5.95
C GLY A 9 -15.70 -5.55 -6.30
N ARG A 10 -15.07 -4.48 -6.83
CA ARG A 10 -13.66 -4.45 -7.16
C ARG A 10 -12.92 -3.47 -6.28
N VAL A 11 -11.86 -3.93 -5.59
CA VAL A 11 -11.05 -3.09 -4.70
C VAL A 11 -9.57 -3.36 -4.95
N ALA A 12 -8.80 -2.32 -5.18
CA ALA A 12 -7.35 -2.39 -5.27
C ALA A 12 -6.74 -1.94 -3.93
N LEU A 13 -5.91 -2.80 -3.34
CA LEU A 13 -5.17 -2.54 -2.13
C LEU A 13 -3.79 -2.03 -2.55
N LEU A 14 -3.49 -0.77 -2.29
CA LEU A 14 -2.32 -0.10 -2.83
C LEU A 14 -1.31 0.23 -1.75
N ALA A 15 -0.03 -0.01 -2.02
CA ALA A 15 1.04 0.52 -1.19
C ALA A 15 0.86 2.03 -1.04
N HIS A 16 1.16 2.55 0.15
CA HIS A 16 0.86 3.93 0.50
C HIS A 16 1.45 4.94 -0.47
N CYS A 17 2.70 4.74 -0.88
CA CYS A 17 3.43 5.68 -1.74
C CYS A 17 2.89 5.72 -3.19
N LEU A 18 2.12 4.71 -3.63
CA LEU A 18 1.51 4.75 -4.95
C LEU A 18 0.46 5.86 -5.05
N LEU A 19 -0.20 6.16 -3.94
CA LEU A 19 -1.18 7.25 -3.84
C LEU A 19 -0.57 8.54 -3.29
N ASN A 20 0.58 8.46 -2.63
CA ASN A 20 1.23 9.62 -2.04
C ASN A 20 2.76 9.49 -2.14
N GLN A 21 3.31 10.02 -3.21
CA GLN A 21 4.75 9.98 -3.46
C GLN A 21 5.57 10.80 -2.44
N ASN A 22 4.92 11.68 -1.70
CA ASN A 22 5.59 12.45 -0.65
C ASN A 22 6.01 11.58 0.55
N THR A 23 5.54 10.33 0.62
CA THR A 23 5.95 9.37 1.66
C THR A 23 7.19 8.57 1.28
N LYS A 24 7.71 8.73 0.07
CA LYS A 24 8.96 8.07 -0.35
C LYS A 24 10.14 8.58 0.46
N PRO A 25 11.18 7.76 0.67
CA PRO A 25 12.41 8.24 1.30
C PRO A 25 13.01 9.43 0.55
N TYR A 26 13.85 10.20 1.22
CA TYR A 26 14.47 11.38 0.66
C TYR A 26 15.05 11.11 -0.73
N MET A 27 14.68 11.96 -1.71
CA MET A 27 15.08 11.89 -3.13
C MET A 27 14.67 10.61 -3.87
N ARG A 28 13.70 9.86 -3.36
CA ARG A 28 13.23 8.62 -4.02
C ARG A 28 11.91 8.77 -4.77
N ALA A 29 11.18 9.87 -4.55
CA ALA A 29 9.96 10.13 -5.30
C ALA A 29 10.28 10.31 -6.79
N ARG A 30 9.53 9.62 -7.65
CA ARG A 30 9.73 9.64 -9.10
C ARG A 30 8.59 10.30 -9.86
N PHE A 31 7.47 10.54 -9.19
CA PHE A 31 6.27 11.09 -9.78
C PHE A 31 5.76 12.26 -8.94
N PRO A 32 5.25 13.33 -9.55
CA PRO A 32 4.63 14.41 -8.77
C PRO A 32 3.29 13.92 -8.21
N GLY A 33 3.20 13.88 -6.88
CA GLY A 33 1.98 13.53 -6.16
C GLY A 33 1.74 12.04 -6.02
N ALA A 34 1.28 11.39 -7.08
CA ALA A 34 0.94 9.97 -7.09
C ALA A 34 1.40 9.32 -8.39
N VAL A 35 1.30 7.98 -8.46
CA VAL A 35 1.57 7.25 -9.70
C VAL A 35 0.30 7.29 -10.55
N TRP A 36 0.08 8.40 -11.23
CA TRP A 36 -1.18 8.71 -11.92
C TRP A 36 -1.50 7.74 -13.06
N GLU A 37 -0.50 7.23 -13.78
CA GLU A 37 -0.71 6.25 -14.85
C GLU A 37 -1.36 4.97 -14.31
N LEU A 38 -0.91 4.50 -13.14
CA LEU A 38 -1.50 3.34 -12.48
C LEU A 38 -2.93 3.63 -12.04
N LEU A 39 -3.16 4.80 -11.46
CA LEU A 39 -4.49 5.18 -10.98
C LEU A 39 -5.47 5.33 -12.14
N ASP A 40 -5.03 5.83 -13.28
CA ASP A 40 -5.85 5.92 -14.48
C ASP A 40 -6.27 4.54 -14.99
N ILE A 41 -5.37 3.56 -14.98
CA ILE A 41 -5.69 2.17 -15.35
C ILE A 41 -6.74 1.59 -14.41
N LEU A 42 -6.58 1.81 -13.09
CA LEU A 42 -7.53 1.31 -12.10
C LEU A 42 -8.90 1.98 -12.26
N ARG A 43 -8.91 3.27 -12.57
CA ARG A 43 -10.15 4.01 -12.84
C ARG A 43 -10.87 3.45 -14.08
N GLU A 44 -10.15 3.19 -15.16
CA GLU A 44 -10.72 2.61 -16.38
C GLU A 44 -11.34 1.24 -16.15
N LYS A 45 -10.78 0.48 -15.21
CA LYS A 45 -11.27 -0.85 -14.83
C LYS A 45 -12.26 -0.80 -13.66
N ASP A 46 -12.65 0.38 -13.24
CA ASP A 46 -13.64 0.62 -12.17
C ASP A 46 -13.25 0.00 -10.83
N PHE A 47 -11.97 0.06 -10.46
CA PHE A 47 -11.52 -0.35 -9.15
C PHE A 47 -11.68 0.77 -8.13
N ALA A 48 -12.26 0.43 -6.97
CA ALA A 48 -12.14 1.27 -5.79
C ALA A 48 -10.71 1.18 -5.25
N LEU A 49 -10.27 2.18 -4.51
CA LEU A 49 -8.88 2.28 -4.04
C LEU A 49 -8.86 2.22 -2.51
N PHE A 50 -8.00 1.37 -1.98
CA PHE A 50 -7.72 1.28 -0.55
C PHE A 50 -6.22 1.53 -0.34
N GLN A 51 -5.88 2.61 0.35
CA GLN A 51 -4.48 2.94 0.63
C GLN A 51 -4.01 2.20 1.89
N LEU A 52 -3.02 1.35 1.72
CA LEU A 52 -2.40 0.66 2.85
C LEU A 52 -1.54 1.64 3.65
N PRO A 53 -1.45 1.47 4.98
CA PRO A 53 -0.55 2.30 5.78
C PRO A 53 0.92 2.03 5.41
N CYS A 54 1.77 3.06 5.55
CA CYS A 54 3.19 2.93 5.27
C CYS A 54 3.95 2.58 6.55
N PRO A 55 4.49 1.36 6.68
CA PRO A 55 5.21 0.99 7.89
C PRO A 55 6.49 1.79 8.09
N GLU A 56 7.14 2.22 7.01
CA GLU A 56 8.38 3.00 7.11
C GLU A 56 8.14 4.42 7.62
N VAL A 57 7.09 5.09 7.13
CA VAL A 57 6.71 6.43 7.61
C VAL A 57 6.32 6.37 9.08
N ALA A 58 5.55 5.37 9.48
CA ALA A 58 5.12 5.22 10.86
C ALA A 58 6.30 4.91 11.80
N HIS A 59 7.34 4.23 11.30
CA HIS A 59 8.50 3.85 12.09
C HIS A 59 9.59 4.91 12.09
N ALA A 60 9.95 5.44 10.92
CA ALA A 60 11.12 6.30 10.74
C ALA A 60 10.79 7.73 10.30
N GLY A 61 9.52 8.02 9.98
CA GLY A 61 9.07 9.36 9.60
C GLY A 61 9.24 9.69 8.13
N LEU A 62 8.72 10.85 7.74
CA LEU A 62 8.76 11.32 6.35
C LEU A 62 10.18 11.67 5.90
N ASN A 63 11.00 12.16 6.81
CA ASN A 63 12.32 12.72 6.50
C ASN A 63 13.44 11.67 6.66
N ARG A 64 13.14 10.44 6.27
CA ARG A 64 14.07 9.32 6.37
C ARG A 64 14.87 9.14 5.10
N PHE A 65 16.05 8.52 5.22
CA PHE A 65 16.85 8.10 4.08
C PHE A 65 16.43 6.71 3.61
N SER A 66 16.76 6.40 2.35
CA SER A 66 16.59 5.07 1.78
C SER A 66 17.38 4.03 2.57
N GLN A 67 16.74 2.89 2.84
CA GLN A 67 17.38 1.76 3.51
C GLN A 67 17.01 0.46 2.79
N VAL A 68 17.83 -0.57 2.99
CA VAL A 68 17.56 -1.91 2.46
C VAL A 68 16.90 -2.78 3.52
N ILE A 69 16.38 -3.95 3.10
CA ILE A 69 15.61 -4.83 4.00
C ILE A 69 16.42 -5.25 5.23
N GLU A 70 17.73 -5.46 5.09
CA GLU A 70 18.58 -5.84 6.22
C GLU A 70 18.62 -4.79 7.32
N GLN A 71 18.43 -3.52 6.98
CA GLN A 71 18.39 -2.42 7.95
C GLN A 71 17.05 -2.36 8.67
N TYR A 72 15.96 -2.78 8.02
CA TYR A 72 14.63 -2.82 8.60
C TYR A 72 14.32 -4.15 9.29
N ASP A 73 14.96 -5.24 8.90
CA ASP A 73 14.61 -6.59 9.41
C ASP A 73 15.11 -6.81 10.83
N THR A 74 14.41 -6.21 11.77
CA THR A 74 14.63 -6.35 13.20
C THR A 74 13.38 -6.88 13.87
N PRO A 75 13.49 -7.52 15.06
CA PRO A 75 12.31 -7.97 15.81
C PRO A 75 11.33 -6.83 16.11
N MET A 76 11.85 -5.65 16.43
CA MET A 76 11.02 -4.47 16.70
C MET A 76 10.24 -4.05 15.45
N TYR A 77 10.89 -3.98 14.32
CA TYR A 77 10.23 -3.57 13.06
C TYR A 77 9.21 -4.61 12.59
N ARG A 78 9.53 -5.89 12.70
CA ARG A 78 8.58 -6.96 12.37
C ARG A 78 7.34 -6.90 13.26
N SER A 79 7.51 -6.64 14.56
CA SER A 79 6.40 -6.45 15.49
C SER A 79 5.57 -5.21 15.10
N HIS A 80 6.24 -4.13 14.75
CA HIS A 80 5.59 -2.90 14.28
C HIS A 80 4.74 -3.16 13.04
N CYS A 81 5.26 -3.87 12.04
CA CYS A 81 4.52 -4.23 10.84
C CYS A 81 3.30 -5.09 11.14
N ARG A 82 3.43 -6.07 12.04
CA ARG A 82 2.29 -6.90 12.46
C ARG A 82 1.21 -6.06 13.15
N ASN A 83 1.60 -5.16 14.02
CA ASN A 83 0.66 -4.29 14.72
C ASN A 83 -0.05 -3.35 13.75
N LEU A 84 0.69 -2.81 12.78
CA LEU A 84 0.13 -1.93 11.77
C LEU A 84 -0.85 -2.68 10.86
N ALA A 85 -0.48 -3.89 10.43
CA ALA A 85 -1.35 -4.74 9.63
C ALA A 85 -2.65 -5.08 10.38
N ALA A 86 -2.56 -5.34 11.69
CA ALA A 86 -3.73 -5.65 12.51
C ALA A 86 -4.77 -4.52 12.51
N THR A 87 -4.34 -3.27 12.34
CA THR A 87 -5.27 -2.12 12.32
C THR A 87 -6.21 -2.15 11.11
N VAL A 88 -5.82 -2.81 10.02
CA VAL A 88 -6.61 -2.86 8.78
C VAL A 88 -7.08 -4.27 8.43
N CYS A 89 -6.54 -5.28 9.09
CA CYS A 89 -6.78 -6.69 8.74
C CYS A 89 -8.27 -7.06 8.75
N ASP A 90 -8.99 -6.71 9.80
CA ASP A 90 -10.42 -7.01 9.92
C ASP A 90 -11.23 -6.28 8.85
N GLN A 91 -10.85 -5.06 8.51
CA GLN A 91 -11.51 -4.28 7.46
C GLN A 91 -11.27 -4.93 6.09
N LEU A 92 -10.01 -5.31 5.79
CA LEU A 92 -9.66 -5.91 4.51
C LEU A 92 -10.31 -7.29 4.32
N ALA A 93 -10.44 -8.06 5.39
CA ALA A 93 -11.05 -9.39 5.33
C ALA A 93 -12.53 -9.37 4.96
N GLN A 94 -13.22 -8.24 5.14
CA GLN A 94 -14.63 -8.13 4.77
C GLN A 94 -14.85 -8.19 3.26
N TYR A 95 -13.92 -7.69 2.45
CA TYR A 95 -14.09 -7.66 1.00
C TYR A 95 -14.25 -9.07 0.41
N PRO A 96 -13.34 -10.03 0.62
CA PRO A 96 -13.54 -11.37 0.08
C PRO A 96 -14.72 -12.11 0.74
N SER A 97 -15.05 -11.81 2.00
CA SER A 97 -16.19 -12.46 2.66
C SER A 97 -17.53 -12.08 2.04
N TYR A 98 -17.61 -10.93 1.39
CA TYR A 98 -18.78 -10.52 0.62
C TYR A 98 -18.65 -10.83 -0.88
N GLY A 99 -17.65 -11.60 -1.27
CA GLY A 99 -17.42 -11.98 -2.67
C GLY A 99 -16.79 -10.89 -3.52
N TYR A 100 -16.23 -9.84 -2.92
CA TYR A 100 -15.56 -8.77 -3.65
C TYR A 100 -14.20 -9.23 -4.14
N ARG A 101 -13.84 -8.82 -5.37
CA ARG A 101 -12.52 -9.07 -5.93
C ARG A 101 -11.54 -8.04 -5.37
N THR A 102 -10.42 -8.53 -4.85
CA THR A 102 -9.34 -7.66 -4.38
C THR A 102 -8.06 -7.95 -5.14
N VAL A 103 -7.28 -6.91 -5.42
CA VAL A 103 -5.91 -7.03 -5.94
C VAL A 103 -4.97 -6.26 -5.04
N LEU A 104 -3.79 -6.80 -4.81
CA LEU A 104 -2.75 -6.17 -4.00
C LEU A 104 -1.66 -5.65 -4.92
N ILE A 105 -1.41 -4.36 -4.86
CA ILE A 105 -0.37 -3.71 -5.66
C ILE A 105 0.67 -3.12 -4.72
N GLY A 106 1.85 -3.73 -4.74
CA GLY A 106 3.01 -3.28 -3.97
C GLY A 106 3.99 -2.52 -4.85
N LEU A 107 5.15 -2.25 -4.28
CA LEU A 107 6.25 -1.58 -4.97
C LEU A 107 7.48 -2.47 -4.87
N ASP A 108 7.84 -3.15 -5.96
CA ASP A 108 9.03 -3.98 -6.01
C ASP A 108 10.29 -3.11 -5.82
N GLY A 109 11.27 -3.65 -5.11
CA GLY A 109 12.44 -2.89 -4.68
C GLY A 109 12.28 -2.19 -3.34
N SER A 110 11.05 -2.04 -2.82
CA SER A 110 10.83 -1.52 -1.48
C SER A 110 11.10 -2.59 -0.43
N PRO A 111 11.81 -2.27 0.67
CA PRO A 111 12.01 -3.26 1.74
C PRO A 111 10.74 -3.67 2.47
N SER A 112 9.69 -2.84 2.43
CA SER A 112 8.44 -3.08 3.18
C SER A 112 7.26 -3.44 2.29
N CYS A 113 7.24 -3.05 1.03
CA CYS A 113 6.08 -3.15 0.13
C CYS A 113 6.34 -3.98 -1.12
N GLY A 114 7.50 -4.64 -1.24
CA GLY A 114 7.82 -5.50 -2.38
C GLY A 114 6.94 -6.73 -2.39
N VAL A 115 6.43 -7.08 -3.58
CA VAL A 115 5.60 -8.28 -3.80
C VAL A 115 6.44 -9.40 -4.40
N HIS A 116 7.27 -9.08 -5.39
CA HIS A 116 8.16 -10.04 -6.06
C HIS A 116 9.62 -9.83 -5.70
N LEU A 117 10.01 -8.58 -5.40
CA LEU A 117 11.38 -8.18 -5.13
C LEU A 117 11.42 -7.15 -4.00
N THR A 118 12.26 -7.40 -2.98
CA THR A 118 12.53 -6.42 -1.91
C THR A 118 13.91 -5.82 -2.09
N GLY A 119 14.12 -4.61 -1.56
CA GLY A 119 15.41 -3.92 -1.59
C GLY A 119 16.39 -4.55 -0.61
N SER A 120 17.47 -5.10 -1.14
CA SER A 120 18.55 -5.70 -0.36
C SER A 120 19.89 -5.07 -0.68
#